data_bae7f72d05be82781cf9737fed553ee4
#
_entry.id   bae7f72d05be82781cf9737fed553ee4
#
_cell.length_a   1.000
_cell.length_b   1.000
_cell.length_c   1.000
_cell.angle_alpha   90.00
_cell.angle_beta   90.00
_cell.angle_gamma   90.00
#
_symmetry.space_group_name_H-M   'P 1'
#
loop_
_entity.id
_entity.type
_entity.pdbx_description
1 polymer ?
#
loop_
_entity_poly.entity_id
_entity_poly.type
_entity_poly.pdbx_seq_one_letter_code
_entity_poly.pdbx_strand_id
1 'polypeptide(L)'
;MAYSQKMIHKVWNRGRVIAEQDPAVWRTDECGAWIRREHYGHESSEYGWKIENVTAGGGGNLDNLRPLHCGNSFDPGLGHAQCHVTGDQEGVDPHEHIVSTPRNRRLGHQD
;
A
#
# COMPACT_ATOMS: atom_id res chain seq x y z
N MET A 1 -17.29 -6.48 -1.20
CA MET A 1 -17.65 -6.46 0.20
C MET A 1 -16.84 -5.44 0.93
N ALA A 2 -17.44 -4.64 1.70
CA ALA A 2 -16.75 -3.57 2.37
C ALA A 2 -16.20 -4.00 3.71
N TYR A 3 -15.04 -3.50 4.06
CA TYR A 3 -14.49 -3.76 5.38
C TYR A 3 -15.02 -2.71 6.35
N SER A 4 -15.11 -3.06 7.62
CA SER A 4 -15.54 -2.11 8.63
C SER A 4 -14.47 -1.04 8.82
N GLN A 5 -14.87 0.10 9.37
CA GLN A 5 -13.91 1.16 9.67
C GLN A 5 -12.83 0.67 10.62
N LYS A 6 -13.20 -0.19 11.57
CA LYS A 6 -12.25 -0.73 12.50
C LYS A 6 -11.19 -1.57 11.80
N MET A 7 -11.62 -2.40 10.84
CA MET A 7 -10.70 -3.24 10.11
C MET A 7 -9.82 -2.40 9.18
N ILE A 8 -10.39 -1.40 8.54
CA ILE A 8 -9.63 -0.51 7.67
C ILE A 8 -8.52 0.16 8.47
N HIS A 9 -8.84 0.60 9.69
CA HIS A 9 -7.84 1.23 10.53
C HIS A 9 -6.73 0.26 10.91
N LYS A 10 -7.08 -0.99 11.22
CA LYS A 10 -6.09 -1.98 11.59
C LYS A 10 -5.17 -2.31 10.42
N VAL A 11 -5.74 -2.40 9.21
CA VAL A 11 -4.92 -2.69 8.04
C VAL A 11 -4.03 -1.49 7.71
N TRP A 12 -4.54 -0.27 7.88
CA TRP A 12 -3.72 0.92 7.67
C TRP A 12 -2.46 0.85 8.54
N ASN A 13 -2.61 0.40 9.77
CA ASN A 13 -1.48 0.35 10.70
C ASN A 13 -0.44 -0.69 10.29
N ARG A 14 -0.72 -1.52 9.31
CA ARG A 14 0.28 -2.46 8.80
C ARG A 14 1.12 -1.82 7.69
N GLY A 15 0.78 -0.63 7.25
CA GLY A 15 1.59 0.08 6.30
C GLY A 15 2.91 0.53 6.91
N ARG A 16 3.90 0.81 6.05
CA ARG A 16 5.22 1.19 6.53
C ARG A 16 5.26 2.65 6.89
N VAL A 17 5.79 2.97 8.04
CA VAL A 17 5.88 4.35 8.50
C VAL A 17 6.96 5.07 7.71
N ILE A 18 6.69 6.30 7.33
CA ILE A 18 7.64 7.13 6.61
C ILE A 18 8.28 8.09 7.61
N ALA A 19 9.60 8.14 7.59
CA ALA A 19 10.32 9.02 8.51
C ALA A 19 9.87 10.46 8.35
N GLU A 20 9.65 11.11 9.46
CA GLU A 20 9.26 12.53 9.49
C GLU A 20 7.88 12.83 8.94
N GLN A 21 7.06 11.80 8.73
CA GLN A 21 5.68 12.00 8.32
C GLN A 21 4.76 11.46 9.40
N ASP A 22 3.58 12.04 9.50
CA ASP A 22 2.59 11.60 10.47
C ASP A 22 2.02 10.26 10.02
N PRO A 23 2.23 9.17 10.75
CA PRO A 23 1.75 7.86 10.32
C PRO A 23 0.23 7.73 10.32
N ALA A 24 -0.48 8.68 10.90
CA ALA A 24 -1.93 8.68 10.82
C ALA A 24 -2.41 9.27 9.49
N VAL A 25 -1.52 9.88 8.72
CA VAL A 25 -1.86 10.49 7.45
C VAL A 25 -1.17 9.79 6.29
N TRP A 26 0.11 9.48 6.44
CA TRP A 26 0.92 8.92 5.35
C TRP A 26 1.62 7.65 5.76
N ARG A 27 1.61 6.65 4.87
CA ARG A 27 2.44 5.45 5.00
C ARG A 27 2.82 5.01 3.61
N THR A 28 3.68 4.00 3.49
CA THR A 28 3.94 3.37 2.21
C THR A 28 3.44 1.94 2.25
N ASP A 29 3.11 1.41 1.08
CA ASP A 29 2.74 0.01 0.97
C ASP A 29 4.00 -0.82 0.76
N GLU A 30 3.83 -2.12 0.46
CA GLU A 30 4.98 -3.00 0.27
C GLU A 30 5.82 -2.60 -0.92
N CYS A 31 5.28 -1.89 -1.86
CA CYS A 31 6.00 -1.45 -3.05
C CYS A 31 6.67 -0.10 -2.86
N GLY A 32 6.52 0.50 -1.69
CA GLY A 32 7.06 1.81 -1.43
C GLY A 32 6.19 2.93 -1.95
N ALA A 33 4.98 2.62 -2.42
CA ALA A 33 4.07 3.66 -2.90
C ALA A 33 3.50 4.41 -1.71
N TRP A 34 3.45 5.72 -1.81
CA TRP A 34 2.86 6.53 -0.76
C TRP A 34 1.34 6.40 -0.83
N ILE A 35 0.72 6.16 0.31
CA ILE A 35 -0.72 6.08 0.43
C ILE A 35 -1.16 7.05 1.51
N ARG A 36 -2.35 7.62 1.33
CA ARG A 36 -2.89 8.57 2.28
C ARG A 36 -4.10 7.95 2.95
N ARG A 37 -4.12 7.98 4.27
CA ARG A 37 -5.15 7.26 5.02
C ARG A 37 -6.56 7.60 4.57
N GLU A 38 -6.85 8.86 4.30
CA GLU A 38 -8.20 9.27 3.94
C GLU A 38 -8.59 8.88 2.52
N HIS A 39 -7.67 8.38 1.73
CA HIS A 39 -7.95 8.03 0.34
C HIS A 39 -8.24 6.55 0.14
N TYR A 40 -8.68 5.87 1.18
CA TYR A 40 -9.06 4.47 1.05
C TYR A 40 -10.17 4.34 0.01
N GLY A 41 -9.96 3.47 -0.97
CA GLY A 41 -10.95 3.21 -2.02
C GLY A 41 -11.01 4.25 -3.12
N HIS A 42 -10.15 5.28 -3.08
CA HIS A 42 -10.21 6.33 -4.09
C HIS A 42 -9.25 6.00 -5.22
N GLU A 43 -9.73 5.24 -6.18
CA GLU A 43 -8.89 4.74 -7.26
C GLU A 43 -8.31 5.84 -8.14
N SER A 44 -8.95 6.97 -8.22
CA SER A 44 -8.44 8.06 -9.03
C SER A 44 -7.44 8.93 -8.31
N SER A 45 -7.22 8.70 -7.04
CA SER A 45 -6.25 9.48 -6.28
C SER A 45 -4.86 8.91 -6.48
N GLU A 46 -3.88 9.79 -6.56
CA GLU A 46 -2.50 9.36 -6.64
C GLU A 46 -2.07 8.61 -5.39
N TYR A 47 -2.78 8.78 -4.28
CA TYR A 47 -2.46 8.15 -3.02
C TYR A 47 -3.56 7.22 -2.53
N GLY A 48 -4.45 6.81 -3.43
CA GLY A 48 -5.53 5.89 -3.08
C GLY A 48 -5.01 4.50 -2.75
N TRP A 49 -5.66 3.82 -1.84
CA TRP A 49 -5.21 2.50 -1.41
C TRP A 49 -6.40 1.58 -1.18
N LYS A 50 -6.09 0.31 -1.10
CA LYS A 50 -7.06 -0.74 -0.93
C LYS A 50 -6.50 -1.81 -0.03
N ILE A 51 -7.32 -2.78 0.35
CA ILE A 51 -6.92 -3.90 1.18
C ILE A 51 -6.84 -5.15 0.32
N GLU A 52 -5.72 -5.85 0.38
CA GLU A 52 -5.52 -7.06 -0.41
C GLU A 52 -5.18 -8.24 0.48
N ASN A 53 -5.60 -9.45 0.06
CA ASN A 53 -5.24 -10.67 0.73
C ASN A 53 -3.89 -11.12 0.20
N VAL A 54 -3.01 -11.53 1.09
CA VAL A 54 -1.69 -12.01 0.66
C VAL A 54 -1.66 -13.51 0.44
N THR A 55 -2.72 -14.22 0.85
CA THR A 55 -2.81 -15.66 0.62
C THR A 55 -4.15 -15.97 -0.01
N ALA A 56 -4.15 -16.66 -1.12
CA ALA A 56 -5.37 -17.01 -1.81
C ALA A 56 -6.24 -17.84 -0.87
N GLY A 57 -7.50 -17.44 -0.74
CA GLY A 57 -8.42 -18.16 0.12
C GLY A 57 -8.17 -18.00 1.59
N GLY A 58 -7.30 -17.08 1.98
CA GLY A 58 -6.92 -16.91 3.37
C GLY A 58 -7.94 -16.23 4.24
N GLY A 59 -8.96 -15.66 3.69
CA GLY A 59 -10.01 -15.07 4.49
C GLY A 59 -9.65 -13.70 5.02
N GLY A 60 -10.43 -13.22 5.96
CA GLY A 60 -10.36 -11.86 6.44
C GLY A 60 -9.55 -11.62 7.69
N ASN A 61 -8.64 -12.55 8.03
CA ASN A 61 -7.79 -12.34 9.17
C ASN A 61 -6.83 -11.20 8.92
N LEU A 62 -6.60 -10.38 9.91
CA LEU A 62 -5.69 -9.25 9.79
C LEU A 62 -4.32 -9.66 9.30
N ASP A 63 -3.81 -10.80 9.76
CA ASP A 63 -2.51 -11.28 9.34
C ASP A 63 -2.43 -11.51 7.84
N ASN A 64 -3.56 -11.70 7.19
CA ASN A 64 -3.61 -11.99 5.78
C ASN A 64 -3.94 -10.75 4.95
N LEU A 65 -4.05 -9.62 5.55
CA LEU A 65 -4.46 -8.39 4.85
C LEU A 65 -3.33 -7.38 4.84
N ARG A 66 -3.21 -6.67 3.73
CA ARG A 66 -2.19 -5.63 3.59
C ARG A 66 -2.78 -4.43 2.90
N PRO A 67 -2.33 -3.23 3.24
CA PRO A 67 -2.72 -2.05 2.49
C PRO A 67 -1.85 -1.96 1.24
N LEU A 68 -2.45 -1.72 0.10
CA LEU A 68 -1.72 -1.54 -1.15
C LEU A 68 -2.29 -0.36 -1.90
N HIS A 69 -1.42 0.37 -2.58
CA HIS A 69 -1.86 1.43 -3.48
C HIS A 69 -2.82 0.82 -4.49
N CYS A 70 -3.80 1.59 -4.91
CA CYS A 70 -4.82 1.08 -5.83
C CYS A 70 -4.23 0.59 -7.16
N GLY A 71 -3.09 1.12 -7.55
CA GLY A 71 -2.41 0.69 -8.77
C GLY A 71 -1.56 -0.56 -8.61
N ASN A 72 -1.41 -1.06 -7.40
CA ASN A 72 -0.61 -2.25 -7.15
C ASN A 72 -1.52 -3.42 -6.80
N SER A 73 -1.00 -4.64 -6.87
CA SER A 73 -1.78 -5.81 -6.50
C SER A 73 -0.87 -6.85 -5.90
N PHE A 74 -1.43 -7.76 -5.13
CA PHE A 74 -0.66 -8.86 -4.56
C PHE A 74 -1.00 -10.11 -5.34
N ASP A 75 0.02 -10.85 -5.74
CA ASP A 75 -0.18 -12.10 -6.46
C ASP A 75 0.17 -13.25 -5.53
N PRO A 76 -0.81 -13.92 -4.94
CA PRO A 76 -0.51 -15.02 -4.03
C PRO A 76 0.27 -16.15 -4.67
N GLY A 77 0.11 -16.34 -5.97
CA GLY A 77 0.85 -17.38 -6.68
C GLY A 77 2.33 -17.10 -6.73
N LEU A 78 2.72 -15.81 -6.73
CA LEU A 78 4.11 -15.43 -6.73
C LEU A 78 4.63 -15.14 -5.34
N GLY A 79 3.76 -14.93 -4.40
CA GLY A 79 4.15 -14.65 -3.01
C GLY A 79 4.62 -13.23 -2.77
N HIS A 80 4.39 -12.31 -3.69
CA HIS A 80 4.80 -10.92 -3.50
C HIS A 80 3.90 -9.99 -4.29
N ALA A 81 4.02 -8.70 -4.02
CA ALA A 81 3.22 -7.70 -4.69
C ALA A 81 3.76 -7.44 -6.10
N GLN A 82 2.84 -7.09 -6.99
CA GLN A 82 3.20 -6.60 -8.31
C GLN A 82 3.10 -5.10 -8.26
N CYS A 83 4.23 -4.43 -8.38
CA CYS A 83 4.32 -3.01 -8.12
C CYS A 83 4.27 -2.21 -9.40
N HIS A 84 3.18 -1.50 -9.60
CA HIS A 84 3.05 -0.60 -10.73
C HIS A 84 3.22 0.85 -10.30
N VAL A 85 3.09 1.14 -9.03
CA VAL A 85 3.29 2.48 -8.50
C VAL A 85 4.26 2.37 -7.34
N THR A 86 5.32 3.15 -7.38
CA THR A 86 6.31 3.15 -6.32
C THR A 86 6.62 4.59 -5.93
N GLY A 87 7.16 4.78 -4.78
CA GLY A 87 7.57 6.11 -4.34
C GLY A 87 8.91 6.04 -3.64
N ASP A 88 8.92 5.44 -2.45
CA ASP A 88 10.12 5.33 -1.66
C ASP A 88 10.48 3.86 -1.57
N GLN A 89 11.62 3.48 -2.09
CA GLN A 89 11.97 2.06 -2.16
C GLN A 89 12.82 1.58 -1.02
N GLU A 90 13.13 2.43 -0.08
CA GLU A 90 13.91 2.01 1.06
C GLU A 90 13.14 0.95 1.84
N GLY A 91 13.75 -0.17 2.09
CA GLY A 91 13.10 -1.26 2.83
C GLY A 91 12.20 -2.13 1.99
N VAL A 92 12.04 -1.85 0.70
CA VAL A 92 11.20 -2.67 -0.15
C VAL A 92 12.00 -3.88 -0.63
N ASP A 93 11.34 -5.04 -0.66
CA ASP A 93 11.98 -6.27 -1.11
C ASP A 93 12.50 -6.08 -2.53
N PRO A 94 13.72 -6.49 -2.84
CA PRO A 94 14.27 -6.33 -4.18
C PRO A 94 13.42 -6.91 -5.28
N HIS A 95 12.67 -7.97 -5.01
CA HIS A 95 11.79 -8.53 -6.02
C HIS A 95 10.71 -7.56 -6.43
N GLU A 96 10.34 -6.64 -5.58
CA GLU A 96 9.29 -5.71 -5.85
C GLU A 96 9.78 -4.44 -6.51
N HIS A 97 11.09 -4.34 -6.75
CA HIS A 97 11.63 -3.17 -7.41
C HIS A 97 11.64 -3.30 -8.91
N ILE A 98 11.25 -4.44 -9.43
CA ILE A 98 11.41 -4.67 -10.83
C ILE A 98 10.48 -3.97 -11.75
N VAL A 99 9.44 -3.45 -11.30
CA VAL A 99 8.48 -2.84 -12.18
C VAL A 99 8.84 -1.38 -12.42
N SER A 100 8.87 -1.00 -13.66
CA SER A 100 9.16 0.35 -13.98
C SER A 100 7.90 1.14 -13.87
N THR A 101 7.79 2.02 -12.96
CA THR A 101 6.55 2.69 -12.71
C THR A 101 6.74 4.12 -12.31
N PRO A 102 5.71 4.90 -12.37
CA PRO A 102 5.79 6.26 -11.88
C PRO A 102 5.95 6.28 -10.38
N ARG A 103 6.66 7.24 -9.90
CA ARG A 103 6.82 7.40 -8.48
C ARG A 103 5.77 8.33 -7.95
N ASN A 104 5.25 8.03 -6.79
CA ASN A 104 4.20 8.85 -6.20
C ASN A 104 4.60 9.45 -4.86
N ARG A 105 5.76 10.01 -4.77
CA ARG A 105 6.14 10.70 -3.54
C ARG A 105 5.15 11.82 -3.26
N ARG A 106 5.09 12.23 -2.01
CA ARG A 106 4.19 13.30 -1.62
C ARG A 106 4.47 14.54 -2.45
N LEU A 107 3.41 15.11 -2.99
CA LEU A 107 3.57 16.22 -3.90
C LEU A 107 4.26 17.43 -3.30
N GLY A 108 4.07 17.70 -2.08
CA GLY A 108 4.70 18.85 -1.45
C GLY A 108 6.20 18.78 -1.39
N HIS A 109 6.76 17.64 -1.71
CA HIS A 109 8.14 17.53 -1.72
C HIS A 109 8.73 17.73 -3.02
N GLN A 110 7.96 17.98 -3.97
CA GLN A 110 8.46 18.07 -5.20
C GLN A 110 9.08 19.21 -5.35
N ASP A 111 9.40 19.82 -5.26
CA ASP A 111 10.06 20.91 -5.39
C ASP A 111 11.06 20.99 -5.63
#